data_cd9cea9da7a51106b04b921a397505df
#
_entry.id   cd9cea9da7a51106b04b921a397505df
#
_cell.length_a   1.000
_cell.length_b   1.000
_cell.length_c   1.000
_cell.angle_alpha   90.00
_cell.angle_beta   90.00
_cell.angle_gamma   90.00
#
_symmetry.space_group_name_H-M   'P 1'
#
loop_
_entity.id
_entity.type
_entity.pdbx_description
1 polymer ?
#
loop_
_entity_poly.entity_id
_entity_poly.type
_entity_poly.pdbx_seq_one_letter_code
_entity_poly.pdbx_strand_id
1 'polypeptide(L)'
;MKACGITDVGLQRHENQDTFAVERGAADGQLIAVVCDGMGGENCGQIASSLAVRAFLDELHAVLRADMTTEQLREAVSFCVSKANAAVKRHAQEHTECHGMGTTLVSAVTNGSGAVICNVGDSRAYRVGAERLERITRDHSVVEGLIESGNITAEQARTHPNRNLITRALGPEEHIECDVYDVTLGADERLLLCSDGLVVTATDEEMYEAVGRGDTPEESLEHLLELSKQRGAPDNVTAVLLYHE
;
A
#
# COMPACT_ATOMS: atom_id res chain seq x y z
N MET A 1 3.93 -19.10 -0.22
CA MET A 1 3.50 -18.02 0.68
C MET A 1 1.99 -18.00 0.80
N LYS A 2 1.47 -17.43 1.89
CA LYS A 2 0.06 -17.11 2.16
C LYS A 2 -0.08 -15.62 2.41
N ALA A 3 -1.31 -15.13 2.36
CA ALA A 3 -1.60 -13.76 2.75
C ALA A 3 -3.00 -13.67 3.36
N CYS A 4 -3.18 -12.72 4.27
CA CYS A 4 -4.46 -12.27 4.78
C CYS A 4 -4.51 -10.74 4.73
N GLY A 5 -5.71 -10.18 4.77
CA GLY A 5 -5.91 -8.74 4.73
C GLY A 5 -7.13 -8.31 5.52
N ILE A 6 -7.11 -7.08 6.01
CA ILE A 6 -8.20 -6.45 6.74
C ILE A 6 -8.39 -5.02 6.23
N THR A 7 -9.64 -4.56 6.21
CA THR A 7 -9.98 -3.17 5.93
C THR A 7 -11.16 -2.74 6.78
N ASP A 8 -11.15 -1.51 7.26
CA ASP A 8 -12.20 -0.94 8.09
C ASP A 8 -12.37 0.55 7.80
N VAL A 9 -13.59 1.04 7.88
CA VAL A 9 -13.91 2.46 7.63
C VAL A 9 -13.31 3.40 8.67
N GLY A 10 -12.89 2.88 9.82
CA GLY A 10 -12.49 3.68 10.97
C GLY A 10 -13.68 4.23 11.76
N LEU A 11 -13.42 5.21 12.63
CA LEU A 11 -14.44 5.75 13.53
C LEU A 11 -14.90 7.17 13.14
N GLN A 12 -14.20 7.84 12.21
CA GLN A 12 -14.49 9.23 11.86
C GLN A 12 -14.91 9.41 10.40
N ARG A 13 -14.61 8.45 9.54
CA ARG A 13 -15.02 8.47 8.13
C ARG A 13 -16.41 7.86 7.97
N HIS A 14 -17.15 8.29 6.96
CA HIS A 14 -18.46 7.72 6.61
C HIS A 14 -18.36 6.62 5.57
N GLU A 15 -17.29 6.61 4.78
CA GLU A 15 -17.04 5.70 3.69
C GLU A 15 -15.63 5.14 3.78
N ASN A 16 -15.47 3.90 3.34
CA ASN A 16 -14.17 3.32 3.18
C ASN A 16 -13.69 3.55 1.75
N GLN A 17 -12.73 4.42 1.59
CA GLN A 17 -12.09 4.75 0.31
C GLN A 17 -10.83 3.93 0.04
N ASP A 18 -10.41 3.12 1.01
CA ASP A 18 -9.36 2.12 0.82
C ASP A 18 -9.87 0.92 0.03
N THR A 19 -9.01 0.34 -0.77
CA THR A 19 -9.24 -0.93 -1.46
C THR A 19 -7.98 -1.78 -1.41
N PHE A 20 -8.13 -3.06 -1.11
CA PHE A 20 -7.03 -4.01 -1.23
C PHE A 20 -7.44 -5.26 -2.01
N ALA A 21 -6.47 -5.97 -2.54
CA ALA A 21 -6.66 -7.29 -3.10
C ALA A 21 -5.45 -8.19 -2.83
N VAL A 22 -5.70 -9.48 -2.74
CA VAL A 22 -4.69 -10.54 -2.72
C VAL A 22 -5.09 -11.60 -3.74
N GLU A 23 -4.21 -11.86 -4.69
CA GLU A 23 -4.45 -12.83 -5.75
C GLU A 23 -3.24 -13.75 -5.96
N ARG A 24 -3.46 -14.85 -6.67
CA ARG A 24 -2.38 -15.74 -7.10
C ARG A 24 -1.75 -15.21 -8.38
N GLY A 25 -0.42 -15.28 -8.46
CA GLY A 25 0.32 -14.96 -9.67
C GLY A 25 0.43 -16.14 -10.64
N ALA A 26 1.28 -16.01 -11.66
CA ALA A 26 1.46 -16.99 -12.71
C ALA A 26 2.28 -18.24 -12.28
N ALA A 27 3.20 -18.08 -11.31
CA ALA A 27 3.99 -19.17 -10.77
C ALA A 27 3.29 -19.83 -9.57
N ASP A 28 3.57 -21.11 -9.33
CA ASP A 28 3.06 -21.79 -8.13
C ASP A 28 3.58 -21.12 -6.85
N GLY A 29 2.67 -20.86 -5.93
CA GLY A 29 2.98 -20.15 -4.69
C GLY A 29 3.25 -18.64 -4.83
N GLN A 30 3.21 -18.08 -6.04
CA GLN A 30 3.33 -16.65 -6.27
C GLN A 30 2.06 -15.93 -5.79
N LEU A 31 2.25 -14.81 -5.08
CA LEU A 31 1.16 -13.93 -4.63
C LEU A 31 1.34 -12.52 -5.17
N ILE A 32 0.21 -11.88 -5.42
CA ILE A 32 0.08 -10.48 -5.72
C ILE A 32 -0.76 -9.86 -4.60
N ALA A 33 -0.22 -8.87 -3.92
CA ALA A 33 -0.95 -8.06 -2.95
C ALA A 33 -0.90 -6.60 -3.36
N VAL A 34 -2.01 -5.88 -3.19
CA VAL A 34 -2.10 -4.46 -3.49
C VAL A 34 -3.00 -3.77 -2.47
N VAL A 35 -2.60 -2.59 -2.03
CA VAL A 35 -3.38 -1.66 -1.18
C VAL A 35 -3.39 -0.31 -1.87
N CYS A 36 -4.56 0.28 -1.97
CA CYS A 36 -4.81 1.60 -2.53
C CYS A 36 -5.66 2.41 -1.56
N ASP A 37 -5.23 3.61 -1.21
CA ASP A 37 -5.96 4.60 -0.43
C ASP A 37 -6.49 5.67 -1.38
N GLY A 38 -7.81 5.76 -1.47
CA GLY A 38 -8.49 6.62 -2.43
C GLY A 38 -8.76 8.02 -1.89
N MET A 39 -8.52 9.03 -2.70
CA MET A 39 -8.82 10.41 -2.39
C MET A 39 -9.70 11.06 -3.46
N GLY A 40 -10.63 11.88 -3.02
CA GLY A 40 -11.59 12.58 -3.86
C GLY A 40 -12.79 13.02 -3.03
N GLY A 41 -13.69 13.83 -3.61
CA GLY A 41 -14.96 14.15 -2.97
C GLY A 41 -15.82 12.91 -2.67
N GLU A 42 -17.07 13.11 -2.26
CA GLU A 42 -18.00 12.01 -1.94
C GLU A 42 -17.95 10.90 -3.00
N ASN A 43 -17.68 9.66 -2.57
CA ASN A 43 -17.58 8.44 -3.37
C ASN A 43 -16.41 8.35 -4.38
N CYS A 44 -15.76 9.44 -4.76
CA CYS A 44 -14.77 9.40 -5.83
C CYS A 44 -13.44 8.78 -5.39
N GLY A 45 -13.07 8.86 -4.11
CA GLY A 45 -11.90 8.16 -3.58
C GLY A 45 -12.06 6.64 -3.68
N GLN A 46 -13.22 6.09 -3.29
CA GLN A 46 -13.51 4.66 -3.41
C GLN A 46 -13.50 4.19 -4.87
N ILE A 47 -14.01 5.01 -5.80
CA ILE A 47 -13.96 4.71 -7.23
C ILE A 47 -12.51 4.68 -7.70
N ALA A 48 -11.70 5.65 -7.30
CA ALA A 48 -10.29 5.74 -7.69
C ALA A 48 -9.48 4.53 -7.23
N SER A 49 -9.58 4.16 -5.94
CA SER A 49 -8.86 3.01 -5.36
C SER A 49 -9.31 1.69 -6.00
N SER A 50 -10.61 1.49 -6.17
CA SER A 50 -11.16 0.28 -6.79
C SER A 50 -10.77 0.15 -8.27
N LEU A 51 -10.78 1.24 -9.03
CA LEU A 51 -10.33 1.25 -10.42
C LEU A 51 -8.82 0.97 -10.53
N ALA A 52 -8.01 1.56 -9.64
CA ALA A 52 -6.58 1.35 -9.63
C ALA A 52 -6.22 -0.12 -9.34
N VAL A 53 -6.81 -0.70 -8.29
CA VAL A 53 -6.61 -2.12 -7.95
C VAL A 53 -6.99 -3.02 -9.12
N ARG A 54 -8.19 -2.82 -9.69
CA ARG A 54 -8.69 -3.64 -10.80
C ARG A 54 -7.79 -3.51 -12.03
N ALA A 55 -7.50 -2.27 -12.48
CA ALA A 55 -6.69 -2.07 -13.67
C ALA A 55 -5.26 -2.60 -13.50
N PHE A 56 -4.66 -2.43 -12.31
CA PHE A 56 -3.35 -2.99 -11.98
C PHE A 56 -3.34 -4.51 -12.09
N LEU A 57 -4.33 -5.19 -11.50
CA LEU A 57 -4.43 -6.65 -11.50
C LEU A 57 -4.72 -7.20 -12.90
N ASP A 58 -5.68 -6.62 -13.62
CA ASP A 58 -6.04 -7.04 -14.98
C ASP A 58 -4.82 -6.97 -15.93
N GLU A 59 -4.06 -5.86 -15.88
CA GLU A 59 -2.85 -5.69 -16.69
C GLU A 59 -1.72 -6.60 -16.22
N LEU A 60 -1.56 -6.80 -14.92
CA LEU A 60 -0.51 -7.66 -14.40
C LEU A 60 -0.75 -9.13 -14.77
N HIS A 61 -1.97 -9.62 -14.65
CA HIS A 61 -2.33 -10.96 -15.09
C HIS A 61 -2.12 -11.18 -16.58
N ALA A 62 -2.31 -10.15 -17.40
CA ALA A 62 -2.09 -10.23 -18.85
C ALA A 62 -0.60 -10.37 -19.22
N VAL A 63 0.31 -9.82 -18.41
CA VAL A 63 1.76 -9.79 -18.73
C VAL A 63 2.60 -10.75 -17.87
N LEU A 64 2.11 -11.13 -16.69
CA LEU A 64 2.85 -11.92 -15.71
C LEU A 64 3.10 -13.35 -16.22
N ARG A 65 4.34 -13.81 -16.13
CA ARG A 65 4.74 -15.18 -16.46
C ARG A 65 5.56 -15.79 -15.33
N ALA A 66 5.47 -17.09 -15.19
CA ALA A 66 6.16 -17.85 -14.14
C ALA A 66 7.70 -17.81 -14.21
N ASP A 67 8.25 -17.55 -15.38
CA ASP A 67 9.69 -17.56 -15.68
C ASP A 67 10.33 -16.17 -15.71
N MET A 68 9.61 -15.13 -15.26
CA MET A 68 10.14 -13.77 -15.22
C MET A 68 11.31 -13.63 -14.27
N THR A 69 12.36 -12.95 -14.73
CA THR A 69 13.42 -12.46 -13.85
C THR A 69 12.91 -11.32 -12.99
N THR A 70 13.62 -11.01 -11.91
CA THR A 70 13.27 -9.87 -11.04
C THR A 70 13.21 -8.56 -11.84
N GLU A 71 14.14 -8.32 -12.77
CA GLU A 71 14.14 -7.13 -13.62
C GLU A 71 12.89 -7.06 -14.52
N GLN A 72 12.54 -8.17 -15.17
CA GLN A 72 11.32 -8.25 -15.98
C GLN A 72 10.06 -8.03 -15.14
N LEU A 73 10.06 -8.51 -13.89
CA LEU A 73 8.94 -8.28 -12.97
C LEU A 73 8.84 -6.79 -12.56
N ARG A 74 9.97 -6.11 -12.32
CA ARG A 74 10.02 -4.67 -12.05
C ARG A 74 9.43 -3.86 -13.21
N GLU A 75 9.84 -4.17 -14.45
CA GLU A 75 9.31 -3.53 -15.64
C GLU A 75 7.80 -3.78 -15.80
N ALA A 76 7.36 -5.03 -15.60
CA ALA A 76 5.95 -5.40 -15.67
C ALA A 76 5.10 -4.64 -14.64
N VAL A 77 5.54 -4.59 -13.39
CA VAL A 77 4.84 -3.87 -12.32
C VAL A 77 4.76 -2.37 -12.62
N SER A 78 5.87 -1.75 -13.05
CA SER A 78 5.89 -0.32 -13.42
C SER A 78 4.96 -0.02 -14.59
N PHE A 79 4.93 -0.89 -15.59
CA PHE A 79 3.98 -0.79 -16.71
C PHE A 79 2.53 -0.87 -16.23
N CYS A 80 2.20 -1.82 -15.35
CA CYS A 80 0.84 -1.98 -14.82
C CYS A 80 0.39 -0.77 -13.99
N VAL A 81 1.30 -0.16 -13.23
CA VAL A 81 1.02 1.09 -12.50
C VAL A 81 0.67 2.22 -13.46
N SER A 82 1.40 2.35 -14.58
CA SER A 82 1.07 3.37 -15.60
C SER A 82 -0.30 3.16 -16.23
N LYS A 83 -0.73 1.90 -16.40
CA LYS A 83 -2.07 1.55 -16.89
C LYS A 83 -3.16 1.84 -15.86
N ALA A 84 -2.90 1.54 -14.59
CA ALA A 84 -3.80 1.89 -13.50
C ALA A 84 -3.99 3.41 -13.41
N ASN A 85 -2.90 4.19 -13.50
CA ASN A 85 -2.97 5.66 -13.58
C ASN A 85 -3.86 6.14 -14.71
N ALA A 86 -3.65 5.61 -15.92
CA ALA A 86 -4.45 5.99 -17.10
C ALA A 86 -5.94 5.66 -16.93
N ALA A 87 -6.27 4.55 -16.26
CA ALA A 87 -7.66 4.16 -15.99
C ALA A 87 -8.35 5.13 -15.02
N VAL A 88 -7.69 5.47 -13.90
CA VAL A 88 -8.21 6.43 -12.91
C VAL A 88 -8.38 7.82 -13.55
N LYS A 89 -7.35 8.30 -14.26
CA LYS A 89 -7.39 9.59 -14.93
C LYS A 89 -8.51 9.69 -15.97
N ARG A 90 -8.67 8.67 -16.81
CA ARG A 90 -9.74 8.64 -17.81
C ARG A 90 -11.10 8.74 -17.15
N HIS A 91 -11.35 8.00 -16.08
CA HIS A 91 -12.61 8.08 -15.36
C HIS A 91 -12.86 9.50 -14.81
N ALA A 92 -11.84 10.12 -14.20
CA ALA A 92 -11.93 11.50 -13.70
C ALA A 92 -12.23 12.54 -14.82
N GLN A 93 -11.80 12.27 -16.07
CA GLN A 93 -12.09 13.12 -17.23
C GLN A 93 -13.51 12.91 -17.78
N GLU A 94 -14.01 11.67 -17.73
CA GLU A 94 -15.35 11.31 -18.21
C GLU A 94 -16.46 11.68 -17.22
N HIS A 95 -16.11 11.83 -15.92
CA HIS A 95 -17.03 12.09 -14.81
C HIS A 95 -16.63 13.36 -14.06
N THR A 96 -17.30 14.47 -14.36
CA THR A 96 -16.94 15.80 -13.83
C THR A 96 -17.05 15.90 -12.32
N GLU A 97 -17.93 15.13 -11.69
CA GLU A 97 -18.08 15.00 -10.24
C GLU A 97 -16.85 14.37 -9.56
N CYS A 98 -16.08 13.58 -10.31
CA CYS A 98 -14.84 12.94 -9.86
C CYS A 98 -13.57 13.65 -10.33
N HIS A 99 -13.70 14.88 -10.82
CA HIS A 99 -12.54 15.66 -11.26
C HIS A 99 -11.51 15.82 -10.14
N GLY A 100 -10.27 15.44 -10.43
CA GLY A 100 -9.17 15.50 -9.45
C GLY A 100 -9.11 14.33 -8.47
N MET A 101 -9.96 13.30 -8.63
CA MET A 101 -9.81 12.08 -7.83
C MET A 101 -8.46 11.42 -8.08
N GLY A 102 -7.97 10.70 -7.09
CA GLY A 102 -6.74 9.95 -7.17
C GLY A 102 -6.68 8.84 -6.14
N THR A 103 -5.58 8.12 -6.12
CA THR A 103 -5.35 7.08 -5.13
C THR A 103 -3.86 6.78 -4.99
N THR A 104 -3.45 6.34 -3.82
CA THR A 104 -2.15 5.69 -3.63
C THR A 104 -2.15 4.31 -4.27
N LEU A 105 -0.98 3.71 -4.38
CA LEU A 105 -0.84 2.28 -4.68
C LEU A 105 0.45 1.78 -4.03
N VAL A 106 0.34 0.80 -3.13
CA VAL A 106 1.46 -0.03 -2.71
C VAL A 106 1.16 -1.48 -3.06
N SER A 107 2.09 -2.14 -3.75
CA SER A 107 1.90 -3.53 -4.16
C SER A 107 3.13 -4.39 -3.88
N ALA A 108 2.91 -5.69 -3.73
CA ALA A 108 3.93 -6.71 -3.62
C ALA A 108 3.62 -7.85 -4.58
N VAL A 109 4.58 -8.22 -5.42
CA VAL A 109 4.52 -9.41 -6.28
C VAL A 109 5.65 -10.34 -5.87
N THR A 110 5.32 -11.50 -5.31
CA THR A 110 6.33 -12.44 -4.81
C THR A 110 7.03 -13.16 -5.96
N ASN A 111 8.31 -13.48 -5.79
CA ASN A 111 9.15 -14.11 -6.82
C ASN A 111 9.96 -15.31 -6.30
N GLY A 112 9.37 -16.09 -5.41
CA GLY A 112 10.00 -17.28 -4.82
C GLY A 112 10.87 -17.00 -3.60
N SER A 113 11.90 -16.15 -3.70
CA SER A 113 12.81 -15.82 -2.58
C SER A 113 12.55 -14.46 -1.96
N GLY A 114 11.52 -13.76 -2.42
CA GLY A 114 11.20 -12.41 -1.94
C GLY A 114 10.01 -11.81 -2.69
N ALA A 115 10.05 -10.49 -2.90
CA ALA A 115 9.03 -9.76 -3.63
C ALA A 115 9.58 -8.53 -4.33
N VAL A 116 8.95 -8.14 -5.43
CA VAL A 116 9.05 -6.81 -6.02
C VAL A 116 7.94 -5.97 -5.42
N ILE A 117 8.32 -4.86 -4.78
CA ILE A 117 7.41 -3.89 -4.18
C ILE A 117 7.34 -2.68 -5.10
N CYS A 118 6.15 -2.15 -5.32
CA CYS A 118 5.98 -0.87 -6.01
C CYS A 118 5.18 0.08 -5.13
N ASN A 119 5.56 1.37 -5.14
CA ASN A 119 4.90 2.40 -4.35
C ASN A 119 4.64 3.68 -5.15
N VAL A 120 3.41 4.21 -4.99
CA VAL A 120 2.98 5.56 -5.36
C VAL A 120 2.13 6.09 -4.21
N GLY A 121 2.53 7.18 -3.58
CA GLY A 121 1.82 7.77 -2.45
C GLY A 121 2.52 7.50 -1.11
N ASP A 122 1.75 7.51 -0.03
CA ASP A 122 2.19 7.37 1.36
C ASP A 122 1.64 6.11 2.06
N SER A 123 0.96 5.24 1.33
CA SER A 123 0.76 3.85 1.75
C SER A 123 2.12 3.15 1.80
N ARG A 124 2.30 2.23 2.73
CA ARG A 124 3.64 1.70 3.04
C ARG A 124 3.75 0.19 2.94
N ALA A 125 4.96 -0.27 2.68
CA ALA A 125 5.38 -1.65 2.82
C ALA A 125 6.51 -1.78 3.85
N TYR A 126 6.41 -2.80 4.71
CA TYR A 126 7.38 -3.12 5.74
C TYR A 126 7.80 -4.58 5.66
N ARG A 127 9.09 -4.85 5.88
CA ARG A 127 9.60 -6.17 6.20
C ARG A 127 9.61 -6.35 7.71
N VAL A 128 9.00 -7.43 8.18
CA VAL A 128 8.95 -7.81 9.59
C VAL A 128 9.84 -9.03 9.78
N GLY A 129 11.00 -8.81 10.36
CA GLY A 129 11.99 -9.85 10.69
C GLY A 129 11.95 -10.25 12.15
N ALA A 130 12.91 -11.10 12.58
CA ALA A 130 12.99 -11.60 13.95
C ALA A 130 13.29 -10.53 15.00
N GLU A 131 13.98 -9.45 14.61
CA GLU A 131 14.48 -8.44 15.56
C GLU A 131 13.84 -7.07 15.39
N ARG A 132 13.28 -6.79 14.21
CA ARG A 132 12.76 -5.45 13.88
C ARG A 132 11.76 -5.46 12.73
N LEU A 133 10.96 -4.39 12.70
CA LEU A 133 10.22 -3.94 11.53
C LEU A 133 11.11 -2.98 10.74
N GLU A 134 11.18 -3.16 9.43
CA GLU A 134 11.96 -2.31 8.53
C GLU A 134 11.04 -1.76 7.44
N ARG A 135 10.90 -0.44 7.39
CA ARG A 135 10.16 0.24 6.32
C ARG A 135 10.93 0.11 5.01
N ILE A 136 10.27 -0.44 3.98
CA ILE A 136 10.82 -0.63 2.64
C ILE A 136 10.56 0.59 1.77
N THR A 137 9.32 1.08 1.79
CA THR A 137 8.88 2.17 0.93
C THR A 137 9.19 3.53 1.53
N ARG A 138 9.37 4.50 0.65
CA ARG A 138 9.48 5.91 0.98
C ARG A 138 8.15 6.60 0.63
N ASP A 139 7.64 7.47 1.52
CA ASP A 139 6.40 8.18 1.25
C ASP A 139 6.61 9.28 0.20
N HIS A 140 5.70 9.38 -0.72
CA HIS A 140 5.60 10.54 -1.60
C HIS A 140 4.73 11.60 -0.92
N SER A 141 5.27 12.25 0.11
CA SER A 141 4.59 13.28 0.90
C SER A 141 5.46 14.51 1.11
N VAL A 142 4.80 15.64 1.42
CA VAL A 142 5.51 16.89 1.73
C VAL A 142 6.39 16.72 2.96
N VAL A 143 5.91 16.02 3.97
CA VAL A 143 6.66 15.84 5.24
C VAL A 143 7.86 14.92 5.07
N GLU A 144 7.79 13.92 4.22
CA GLU A 144 8.95 13.07 3.89
C GLU A 144 10.07 13.91 3.24
N GLY A 145 9.73 14.77 2.29
CA GLY A 145 10.71 15.69 1.68
C GLY A 145 11.32 16.67 2.68
N LEU A 146 10.56 17.09 3.70
CA LEU A 146 11.08 17.94 4.78
C LEU A 146 12.02 17.18 5.72
N ILE A 147 11.74 15.91 6.00
CA ILE A 147 12.63 15.04 6.79
C ILE A 147 13.96 14.84 6.07
N GLU A 148 13.92 14.50 4.79
CA GLU A 148 15.13 14.25 4.00
C GLU A 148 16.01 15.48 3.82
N SER A 149 15.39 16.65 3.68
CA SER A 149 16.12 17.93 3.63
C SER A 149 16.67 18.38 5.00
N GLY A 150 16.37 17.61 6.07
CA GLY A 150 16.80 17.92 7.43
C GLY A 150 16.05 19.09 8.08
N ASN A 151 14.92 19.51 7.49
CA ASN A 151 14.14 20.64 8.01
C ASN A 151 13.28 20.26 9.23
N ILE A 152 12.84 19.01 9.29
CA ILE A 152 12.07 18.48 10.43
C ILE A 152 12.53 17.05 10.78
N THR A 153 12.26 16.63 12.01
CA THR A 153 12.46 15.22 12.43
C THR A 153 11.23 14.38 12.08
N ALA A 154 11.36 13.05 12.09
CA ALA A 154 10.24 12.13 11.92
C ALA A 154 9.14 12.32 12.99
N GLU A 155 9.53 12.68 14.23
CA GLU A 155 8.60 13.00 15.30
C GLU A 155 7.80 14.28 14.99
N GLN A 156 8.47 15.32 14.51
CA GLN A 156 7.82 16.57 14.12
C GLN A 156 6.88 16.39 12.93
N ALA A 157 7.18 15.47 12.01
CA ALA A 157 6.36 15.16 10.86
C ALA A 157 4.96 14.63 11.27
N ARG A 158 4.86 13.84 12.34
CA ARG A 158 3.59 13.28 12.84
C ARG A 158 2.54 14.33 13.20
N THR A 159 2.98 15.50 13.63
CA THR A 159 2.09 16.63 14.03
C THR A 159 2.12 17.79 13.06
N HIS A 160 2.83 17.66 11.94
CA HIS A 160 2.97 18.72 10.96
C HIS A 160 1.62 19.06 10.28
N PRO A 161 1.30 20.35 10.03
CA PRO A 161 0.04 20.75 9.37
C PRO A 161 -0.18 20.09 8.00
N ASN A 162 0.90 19.86 7.26
CA ASN A 162 0.89 19.27 5.92
C ASN A 162 1.19 17.75 5.92
N ARG A 163 1.00 17.04 7.04
CA ARG A 163 1.34 15.61 7.13
C ARG A 163 0.54 14.72 6.16
N ASN A 164 -0.66 15.13 5.79
CA ASN A 164 -1.55 14.40 4.89
C ASN A 164 -1.40 14.86 3.41
N LEU A 165 -0.42 15.72 3.09
CA LEU A 165 -0.22 16.17 1.71
C LEU A 165 0.73 15.25 0.98
N ILE A 166 0.18 14.43 0.09
CA ILE A 166 0.97 13.58 -0.81
C ILE A 166 1.43 14.37 -2.04
N THR A 167 2.56 13.98 -2.59
CA THR A 167 3.18 14.61 -3.77
C THR A 167 3.05 13.78 -5.04
N ARG A 168 2.65 12.51 -4.91
CA ARG A 168 2.36 11.59 -6.02
C ARG A 168 1.13 10.76 -5.73
N ALA A 169 0.26 10.63 -6.73
CA ALA A 169 -0.92 9.76 -6.70
C ALA A 169 -1.30 9.34 -8.11
N LEU A 170 -1.94 8.18 -8.25
CA LEU A 170 -2.57 7.78 -9.51
C LEU A 170 -3.80 8.66 -9.77
N GLY A 171 -3.97 9.08 -11.01
CA GLY A 171 -5.15 9.82 -11.51
C GLY A 171 -4.88 11.27 -11.87
N PRO A 172 -4.32 12.13 -10.99
CA PRO A 172 -4.16 13.56 -11.30
C PRO A 172 -3.24 13.83 -12.48
N GLU A 173 -2.10 13.16 -12.55
CA GLU A 173 -1.07 13.44 -13.55
C GLU A 173 -1.19 12.52 -14.78
N GLU A 174 -0.69 12.98 -15.96
CA GLU A 174 -0.64 12.20 -17.19
C GLU A 174 0.34 11.03 -17.06
N HIS A 175 1.50 11.31 -16.51
CA HIS A 175 2.57 10.34 -16.31
C HIS A 175 2.88 10.26 -14.83
N ILE A 176 3.02 9.05 -14.34
CA ILE A 176 3.38 8.78 -12.96
C ILE A 176 4.65 7.92 -12.91
N GLU A 177 5.56 8.29 -12.05
CA GLU A 177 6.71 7.47 -11.71
C GLU A 177 6.40 6.74 -10.41
N CYS A 178 6.60 5.42 -10.39
CA CYS A 178 6.54 4.61 -9.19
C CYS A 178 7.94 4.26 -8.71
N ASP A 179 8.09 4.18 -7.41
CA ASP A 179 9.31 3.64 -6.81
C ASP A 179 9.20 2.11 -6.75
N VAL A 180 10.26 1.40 -7.14
CA VAL A 180 10.27 -0.06 -7.17
C VAL A 180 11.45 -0.59 -6.36
N TYR A 181 11.16 -1.51 -5.44
CA TYR A 181 12.11 -2.10 -4.50
C TYR A 181 12.14 -3.60 -4.65
N ASP A 182 13.35 -4.19 -4.55
CA ASP A 182 13.54 -5.63 -4.48
C ASP A 182 13.79 -6.02 -3.03
N VAL A 183 13.00 -6.98 -2.54
CA VAL A 183 13.08 -7.46 -1.16
C VAL A 183 13.29 -8.95 -1.14
N THR A 184 14.36 -9.38 -0.49
CA THR A 184 14.54 -10.80 -0.16
C THR A 184 13.86 -11.07 1.18
N LEU A 185 13.11 -12.16 1.27
CA LEU A 185 12.42 -12.58 2.47
C LEU A 185 12.97 -13.91 2.97
N GLY A 186 13.40 -13.94 4.23
CA GLY A 186 13.71 -15.18 4.94
C GLY A 186 12.45 -15.99 5.24
N ALA A 187 12.62 -17.27 5.61
CA ALA A 187 11.48 -18.17 5.88
C ALA A 187 10.56 -17.67 7.00
N ASP A 188 11.14 -17.00 8.01
CA ASP A 188 10.39 -16.48 9.17
C ASP A 188 10.02 -14.99 9.02
N GLU A 189 10.35 -14.37 7.89
CA GLU A 189 10.04 -12.97 7.65
C GLU A 189 8.66 -12.81 7.00
N ARG A 190 8.01 -11.71 7.34
CA ARG A 190 6.69 -11.33 6.83
C ARG A 190 6.77 -10.00 6.10
N LEU A 191 5.82 -9.75 5.22
CA LEU A 191 5.69 -8.48 4.51
C LEU A 191 4.34 -7.87 4.85
N LEU A 192 4.34 -6.66 5.41
CA LEU A 192 3.14 -5.91 5.75
C LEU A 192 2.98 -4.75 4.76
N LEU A 193 1.83 -4.67 4.08
CA LEU A 193 1.41 -3.52 3.31
C LEU A 193 0.26 -2.84 4.05
N CYS A 194 0.23 -1.51 4.12
CA CYS A 194 -0.85 -0.80 4.79
C CYS A 194 -1.10 0.60 4.21
N SER A 195 -2.32 1.11 4.40
CA SER A 195 -2.65 2.53 4.20
C SER A 195 -2.13 3.39 5.35
N ASP A 196 -2.18 4.71 5.18
CA ASP A 196 -1.68 5.68 6.14
C ASP A 196 -2.47 5.68 7.46
N GLY A 197 -3.76 5.30 7.45
CA GLY A 197 -4.58 5.21 8.65
C GLY A 197 -4.05 4.25 9.71
N LEU A 198 -3.36 3.17 9.32
CA LEU A 198 -2.64 2.32 10.27
C LEU A 198 -1.41 3.06 10.82
N VAL A 199 -0.63 3.70 9.95
CA VAL A 199 0.62 4.40 10.29
C VAL A 199 0.38 5.58 11.24
N VAL A 200 -0.73 6.28 11.07
CA VAL A 200 -1.11 7.41 11.95
C VAL A 200 -1.44 6.92 13.36
N THR A 201 -1.96 5.70 13.49
CA THR A 201 -2.48 5.18 14.75
C THR A 201 -1.54 4.20 15.45
N ALA A 202 -0.65 3.51 14.75
CA ALA A 202 0.31 2.56 15.33
C ALA A 202 1.75 3.05 15.15
N THR A 203 2.60 2.80 16.15
CA THR A 203 4.05 3.00 16.02
C THR A 203 4.70 1.79 15.37
N ASP A 204 5.93 1.97 14.88
CA ASP A 204 6.70 0.88 14.28
C ASP A 204 6.95 -0.26 15.27
N GLU A 205 7.16 0.07 16.57
CA GLU A 205 7.34 -0.91 17.65
C GLU A 205 6.06 -1.72 17.87
N GLU A 206 4.89 -1.07 17.87
CA GLU A 206 3.60 -1.73 18.07
C GLU A 206 3.22 -2.60 16.87
N MET A 207 3.50 -2.13 15.66
CA MET A 207 3.34 -2.95 14.44
C MET A 207 4.27 -4.17 14.49
N TYR A 208 5.52 -3.98 14.93
CA TYR A 208 6.45 -5.09 15.11
C TYR A 208 5.96 -6.10 16.15
N GLU A 209 5.48 -5.62 17.29
CA GLU A 209 4.97 -6.51 18.36
C GLU A 209 3.74 -7.30 17.93
N ALA A 210 2.80 -6.65 17.24
CA ALA A 210 1.60 -7.29 16.75
C ALA A 210 1.90 -8.35 15.66
N VAL A 211 2.75 -8.00 14.68
CA VAL A 211 3.02 -8.86 13.53
C VAL A 211 4.14 -9.86 13.81
N GLY A 212 5.19 -9.44 14.52
CA GLY A 212 6.38 -10.27 14.80
C GLY A 212 6.18 -11.32 15.89
N ARG A 213 5.28 -11.06 16.84
CA ARG A 213 5.02 -11.91 18.02
C ARG A 213 3.59 -12.40 18.10
N GLY A 214 2.72 -12.04 17.15
CA GLY A 214 1.31 -12.43 17.13
C GLY A 214 1.13 -13.94 16.96
N ASP A 215 0.02 -14.45 17.45
CA ASP A 215 -0.31 -15.88 17.42
C ASP A 215 -0.55 -16.33 15.97
N THR A 216 -1.61 -15.80 15.32
CA THR A 216 -1.88 -16.02 13.90
C THR A 216 -1.75 -14.72 13.11
N PRO A 217 -1.49 -14.79 11.79
CA PRO A 217 -1.44 -13.61 10.94
C PRO A 217 -2.74 -12.80 10.94
N GLU A 218 -3.87 -13.49 11.00
CA GLU A 218 -5.21 -12.89 11.08
C GLU A 218 -5.40 -12.14 12.40
N GLU A 219 -5.07 -12.76 13.54
CA GLU A 219 -5.13 -12.13 14.87
C GLU A 219 -4.18 -10.93 14.97
N SER A 220 -3.02 -10.98 14.30
CA SER A 220 -2.10 -9.85 14.22
C SER A 220 -2.75 -8.63 13.55
N LEU A 221 -3.45 -8.83 12.43
CA LEU A 221 -4.15 -7.75 11.74
C LEU A 221 -5.35 -7.24 12.54
N GLU A 222 -6.12 -8.13 13.18
CA GLU A 222 -7.22 -7.75 14.07
C GLU A 222 -6.72 -6.91 15.25
N HIS A 223 -5.59 -7.29 15.84
CA HIS A 223 -4.97 -6.53 16.93
C HIS A 223 -4.56 -5.11 16.49
N LEU A 224 -3.96 -4.98 15.31
CA LEU A 224 -3.61 -3.66 14.75
C LEU A 224 -4.83 -2.80 14.48
N LEU A 225 -5.91 -3.39 13.97
CA LEU A 225 -7.18 -2.68 13.75
C LEU A 225 -7.81 -2.22 15.08
N GLU A 226 -7.85 -3.09 16.08
CA GLU A 226 -8.37 -2.74 17.41
C GLU A 226 -7.54 -1.63 18.07
N LEU A 227 -6.22 -1.68 17.94
CA LEU A 227 -5.34 -0.61 18.40
C LEU A 227 -5.66 0.72 17.71
N SER A 228 -5.88 0.69 16.40
CA SER A 228 -6.28 1.87 15.62
C SER A 228 -7.62 2.44 16.11
N LYS A 229 -8.61 1.58 16.37
CA LYS A 229 -9.92 1.99 16.90
C LYS A 229 -9.82 2.58 18.29
N GLN A 230 -9.02 1.99 19.18
CA GLN A 230 -8.79 2.53 20.53
C GLN A 230 -8.16 3.93 20.50
N ARG A 231 -7.45 4.28 19.43
CA ARG A 231 -6.85 5.61 19.18
C ARG A 231 -7.72 6.52 18.31
N GLY A 232 -8.97 6.13 18.11
CA GLY A 232 -9.98 6.94 17.44
C GLY A 232 -10.04 6.77 15.94
N ALA A 233 -9.23 5.87 15.33
CA ALA A 233 -9.20 5.56 13.90
C ALA A 233 -9.70 6.72 13.03
N PRO A 234 -8.91 7.80 12.86
CA PRO A 234 -9.36 9.03 12.21
C PRO A 234 -9.53 8.88 10.70
N ASP A 235 -9.00 7.81 10.14
CA ASP A 235 -9.07 7.46 8.73
C ASP A 235 -9.47 5.98 8.52
N ASN A 236 -9.66 5.61 7.24
CA ASN A 236 -9.78 4.23 6.83
C ASN A 236 -8.50 3.47 7.19
N VAL A 237 -8.61 2.23 7.61
CA VAL A 237 -7.48 1.41 8.04
C VAL A 237 -7.47 0.14 7.22
N THR A 238 -6.41 -0.04 6.42
CA THR A 238 -6.24 -1.24 5.59
C THR A 238 -4.85 -1.80 5.77
N ALA A 239 -4.76 -3.12 5.94
CA ALA A 239 -3.50 -3.83 6.03
C ALA A 239 -3.57 -5.21 5.36
N VAL A 240 -2.48 -5.62 4.73
CA VAL A 240 -2.29 -6.94 4.12
C VAL A 240 -0.97 -7.51 4.62
N LEU A 241 -1.01 -8.75 5.11
CA LEU A 241 0.15 -9.47 5.60
C LEU A 241 0.45 -10.69 4.74
N LEU A 242 1.66 -10.74 4.18
CA LEU A 242 2.18 -11.91 3.45
C LEU A 242 3.18 -12.63 4.37
N TYR A 243 3.11 -13.98 4.39
CA TYR A 243 3.91 -14.81 5.30
C TYR A 243 4.17 -16.21 4.73
N HIS A 244 5.20 -16.88 5.24
CA HIS A 244 5.42 -18.30 4.99
C HIS A 244 4.61 -19.13 5.99
N GLU A 245 4.21 -20.33 5.56
CA GLU A 245 3.53 -21.32 6.39
C GLU A 245 4.52 -22.06 7.27
#